data_431587e5c0b392a5de3a047bd840981f
#
_entry.id   431587e5c0b392a5de3a047bd840981f
#
_cell.length_a   1.000
_cell.length_b   1.000
_cell.length_c   1.000
_cell.angle_alpha   90.00
_cell.angle_beta   90.00
_cell.angle_gamma   90.00
#
_symmetry.space_group_name_H-M   'P 1'
#
loop_
_entity.id
_entity.type
_entity.pdbx_description
1 polymer ?
#
loop_
_entity_poly.entity_id
_entity_poly.type
_entity_poly.pdbx_seq_one_letter_code
_entity_poly.pdbx_strand_id
1 'polypeptide(L)'
;MTADEEPWVFDGWGGVIRMLAEGGHLCLSAAENRAYIRCPEFSPMDAEQARQVLLRRHLTHYGPVSLHDMMYFFRWTQRELKTLLSALPAKTLECDGNTYYYMVEPHSLPALPRCVFLAGFDPVMLGYEKKESPFLPPVHLKQVFNNTGIVFPTLLLDGKVAGKWKEDVKCIHLTPFDNLNKTQQAAVQKAAKALWPDKPLRID
;
A
#
# COMPACT_ATOMS: atom_id res chain seq x y z
N MET A 1 11.93 5.60 -34.85
CA MET A 1 10.56 5.31 -34.41
C MET A 1 9.62 6.11 -35.28
N THR A 2 8.74 5.43 -36.01
CA THR A 2 7.74 6.05 -36.85
C THR A 2 6.49 6.42 -36.03
N ALA A 3 5.63 7.30 -36.54
CA ALA A 3 4.36 7.65 -35.87
C ALA A 3 3.44 6.45 -35.65
N ASP A 4 3.56 5.41 -36.49
CA ASP A 4 2.79 4.17 -36.36
C ASP A 4 3.36 3.21 -35.30
N GLU A 5 4.63 3.33 -34.95
CA GLU A 5 5.30 2.52 -33.92
C GLU A 5 5.16 3.11 -32.52
N GLU A 6 4.96 4.43 -32.41
CA GLU A 6 4.89 5.15 -31.14
C GLU A 6 3.77 4.61 -30.22
N PRO A 7 2.53 4.35 -30.69
CA PRO A 7 1.48 3.78 -29.87
C PRO A 7 1.87 2.41 -29.25
N TRP A 8 2.51 1.55 -30.04
CA TRP A 8 2.95 0.22 -29.55
C TRP A 8 3.99 0.28 -28.43
N VAL A 9 4.81 1.34 -28.43
CA VAL A 9 5.85 1.52 -27.43
C VAL A 9 5.30 2.14 -26.14
N PHE A 10 4.34 3.06 -26.27
CA PHE A 10 3.88 3.90 -25.14
C PHE A 10 2.41 3.67 -24.74
N ASP A 11 1.61 2.96 -25.54
CA ASP A 11 0.20 2.75 -25.25
C ASP A 11 -0.03 1.82 -24.05
N GLY A 12 -1.19 2.03 -23.44
CA GLY A 12 -1.56 1.36 -22.21
C GLY A 12 -0.68 1.85 -21.04
N TRP A 13 -0.54 1.05 -20.04
CA TRP A 13 0.23 1.38 -18.82
C TRP A 13 1.75 1.33 -19.02
N GLY A 14 2.27 1.99 -20.05
CA GLY A 14 3.70 2.11 -20.37
C GLY A 14 4.22 1.15 -21.42
N GLY A 15 3.34 0.39 -22.10
CA GLY A 15 3.67 -0.40 -23.30
C GLY A 15 4.90 -1.30 -23.17
N VAL A 16 5.70 -1.34 -24.23
CA VAL A 16 6.95 -2.12 -24.29
C VAL A 16 7.99 -1.64 -23.30
N ILE A 17 8.06 -0.33 -23.00
CA ILE A 17 8.99 0.23 -22.02
C ILE A 17 8.79 -0.40 -20.65
N ARG A 18 7.52 -0.53 -20.22
CA ARG A 18 7.19 -1.19 -18.96
C ARG A 18 7.62 -2.65 -18.96
N MET A 19 7.32 -3.39 -20.02
CA MET A 19 7.72 -4.80 -20.13
C MET A 19 9.23 -4.98 -20.05
N LEU A 20 9.99 -4.12 -20.71
CA LEU A 20 11.46 -4.13 -20.66
C LEU A 20 11.98 -3.76 -19.27
N ALA A 21 11.35 -2.81 -18.58
CA ALA A 21 11.71 -2.44 -17.21
C ALA A 21 11.39 -3.57 -16.21
N GLU A 22 10.19 -4.17 -16.30
CA GLU A 22 9.80 -5.31 -15.46
C GLU A 22 10.67 -6.55 -15.73
N GLY A 23 11.15 -6.74 -16.96
CA GLY A 23 12.09 -7.78 -17.34
C GLY A 23 13.56 -7.49 -16.96
N GLY A 24 13.83 -6.30 -16.37
CA GLY A 24 15.19 -5.92 -15.95
C GLY A 24 16.12 -5.50 -17.10
N HIS A 25 15.57 -5.21 -18.29
CA HIS A 25 16.35 -4.73 -19.42
C HIS A 25 16.56 -3.21 -19.41
N LEU A 26 15.60 -2.49 -18.82
CA LEU A 26 15.64 -1.04 -18.64
C LEU A 26 15.48 -0.66 -17.17
N CYS A 27 16.11 0.45 -16.78
CA CYS A 27 15.86 1.10 -15.50
C CYS A 27 15.72 2.60 -15.67
N LEU A 28 15.02 3.23 -14.71
CA LEU A 28 14.87 4.68 -14.71
C LEU A 28 16.13 5.33 -14.14
N SER A 29 16.73 6.27 -14.89
CA SER A 29 17.86 7.05 -14.39
C SER A 29 17.38 8.03 -13.32
N ALA A 30 18.06 8.02 -12.17
CA ALA A 30 17.84 9.03 -11.13
C ALA A 30 18.56 10.36 -11.43
N ALA A 31 19.53 10.34 -12.36
CA ALA A 31 20.41 11.49 -12.62
C ALA A 31 19.87 12.44 -13.71
N GLU A 32 19.00 11.99 -14.59
CA GLU A 32 18.52 12.80 -15.73
C GLU A 32 17.04 12.61 -15.95
N ASN A 33 16.28 13.69 -15.89
CA ASN A 33 14.91 13.91 -16.38
C ASN A 33 14.04 12.66 -16.69
N ARG A 34 14.07 11.65 -15.81
CA ARG A 34 13.31 10.39 -15.94
C ARG A 34 13.63 9.61 -17.23
N ALA A 35 14.85 9.67 -17.71
CA ALA A 35 15.27 8.88 -18.87
C ALA A 35 15.35 7.38 -18.53
N TYR A 36 14.86 6.54 -19.43
CA TYR A 36 15.12 5.11 -19.36
C TYR A 36 16.49 4.81 -19.95
N ILE A 37 17.28 4.05 -19.22
CA ILE A 37 18.60 3.59 -19.64
C ILE A 37 18.65 2.07 -19.63
N ARG A 38 19.59 1.48 -20.37
CA ARG A 38 19.82 0.04 -20.30
C ARG A 38 20.22 -0.32 -18.87
N CYS A 39 19.56 -1.34 -18.32
CA CYS A 39 19.90 -1.85 -17.01
C CYS A 39 21.33 -2.43 -17.03
N PRO A 40 22.16 -2.19 -16.01
CA PRO A 40 23.42 -2.89 -15.87
C PRO A 40 23.21 -4.41 -15.84
N GLU A 41 24.21 -5.17 -16.28
CA GLU A 41 24.13 -6.62 -16.20
C GLU A 41 23.91 -7.07 -14.75
N PHE A 42 22.91 -7.92 -14.55
CA PHE A 42 22.61 -8.53 -13.27
C PHE A 42 22.20 -9.98 -13.46
N SER A 43 22.43 -10.80 -12.45
CA SER A 43 21.93 -12.18 -12.42
C SER A 43 20.61 -12.20 -11.66
N PRO A 44 19.47 -12.50 -12.32
CA PRO A 44 18.20 -12.60 -11.64
C PRO A 44 18.24 -13.73 -10.61
N MET A 45 17.56 -13.53 -9.49
CA MET A 45 17.35 -14.56 -8.50
C MET A 45 16.45 -15.67 -9.08
N ASP A 46 16.68 -16.91 -8.66
CA ASP A 46 15.76 -18.01 -8.98
C ASP A 46 14.33 -17.66 -8.55
N ALA A 47 13.37 -18.05 -9.39
CA ALA A 47 11.97 -17.65 -9.19
C ALA A 47 11.37 -18.14 -7.88
N GLU A 48 11.73 -19.34 -7.42
CA GLU A 48 11.23 -19.88 -6.15
C GLU A 48 11.87 -19.16 -4.97
N GLN A 49 13.17 -18.91 -5.02
CA GLN A 49 13.87 -18.09 -4.03
C GLN A 49 13.29 -16.66 -3.98
N ALA A 50 12.99 -16.06 -5.13
CA ALA A 50 12.38 -14.74 -5.20
C ALA A 50 11.01 -14.72 -4.52
N ARG A 51 10.17 -15.73 -4.75
CA ARG A 51 8.86 -15.89 -4.09
C ARG A 51 9.01 -16.02 -2.56
N GLN A 52 9.96 -16.79 -2.07
CA GLN A 52 10.23 -16.91 -0.64
C GLN A 52 10.68 -15.58 -0.02
N VAL A 53 11.56 -14.84 -0.70
CA VAL A 53 12.01 -13.51 -0.25
C VAL A 53 10.84 -12.53 -0.21
N LEU A 54 9.99 -12.50 -1.23
CA LEU A 54 8.82 -11.62 -1.30
C LEU A 54 7.81 -11.95 -0.18
N LEU A 55 7.51 -13.23 0.01
CA LEU A 55 6.60 -13.65 1.08
C LEU A 55 7.15 -13.31 2.47
N ARG A 56 8.44 -13.57 2.72
CA ARG A 56 9.10 -13.19 3.96
C ARG A 56 8.98 -11.68 4.23
N ARG A 57 9.28 -10.85 3.23
CA ARG A 57 9.16 -9.39 3.35
C ARG A 57 7.73 -8.97 3.64
N HIS A 58 6.75 -9.56 2.97
CA HIS A 58 5.34 -9.26 3.20
C HIS A 58 4.94 -9.58 4.64
N LEU A 59 5.25 -10.78 5.14
CA LEU A 59 4.96 -11.19 6.52
C LEU A 59 5.69 -10.31 7.57
N THR A 60 6.86 -9.79 7.22
CA THR A 60 7.63 -8.90 8.11
C THR A 60 7.02 -7.51 8.22
N HIS A 61 6.52 -6.96 7.10
CA HIS A 61 6.11 -5.55 7.03
C HIS A 61 4.59 -5.35 7.06
N TYR A 62 3.81 -6.34 6.64
CA TYR A 62 2.34 -6.30 6.66
C TYR A 62 1.72 -7.23 7.69
N GLY A 63 2.50 -8.18 8.23
CA GLY A 63 1.97 -9.12 9.23
C GLY A 63 1.45 -8.41 10.50
N PRO A 64 0.41 -8.96 11.13
CA PRO A 64 -0.30 -10.21 10.80
C PRO A 64 -1.23 -10.09 9.60
N VAL A 65 -1.15 -11.04 8.66
CA VAL A 65 -1.99 -11.10 7.44
C VAL A 65 -2.65 -12.47 7.30
N SER A 66 -3.86 -12.49 6.77
CA SER A 66 -4.57 -13.74 6.46
C SER A 66 -4.04 -14.39 5.17
N LEU A 67 -4.41 -15.65 4.95
CA LEU A 67 -4.14 -16.31 3.67
C LEU A 67 -4.85 -15.61 2.51
N HIS A 68 -6.03 -15.06 2.75
CA HIS A 68 -6.80 -14.27 1.79
C HIS A 68 -6.07 -12.98 1.37
N ASP A 69 -5.50 -12.26 2.34
CA ASP A 69 -4.70 -11.06 2.05
C ASP A 69 -3.50 -11.39 1.15
N MET A 70 -2.78 -12.48 1.46
CA MET A 70 -1.64 -12.91 0.66
C MET A 70 -2.06 -13.33 -0.76
N MET A 71 -3.17 -14.07 -0.91
CA MET A 71 -3.72 -14.41 -2.22
C MET A 71 -4.11 -13.15 -3.00
N TYR A 72 -4.72 -12.19 -2.35
CA TYR A 72 -5.09 -10.91 -2.96
C TYR A 72 -3.86 -10.10 -3.40
N PHE A 73 -2.84 -10.02 -2.55
CA PHE A 73 -1.64 -9.23 -2.80
C PHE A 73 -0.77 -9.83 -3.90
N PHE A 74 -0.45 -11.14 -3.79
CA PHE A 74 0.48 -11.80 -4.70
C PHE A 74 -0.17 -12.37 -5.96
N ARG A 75 -1.47 -12.55 -5.97
CA ARG A 75 -2.19 -13.31 -6.99
C ARG A 75 -1.72 -14.77 -7.12
N TRP A 76 -1.14 -15.29 -6.05
CA TRP A 76 -0.75 -16.69 -5.95
C TRP A 76 -1.91 -17.54 -5.42
N THR A 77 -1.91 -18.81 -5.78
CA THR A 77 -2.90 -19.77 -5.29
C THR A 77 -2.67 -20.10 -3.81
N GLN A 78 -3.73 -20.54 -3.14
CA GLN A 78 -3.65 -21.03 -1.78
C GLN A 78 -2.62 -22.16 -1.61
N ARG A 79 -2.52 -23.05 -2.61
CA ARG A 79 -1.55 -24.17 -2.59
C ARG A 79 -0.11 -23.66 -2.61
N GLU A 80 0.22 -22.74 -3.51
CA GLU A 80 1.55 -22.14 -3.61
C GLU A 80 1.92 -21.45 -2.29
N LEU A 81 1.00 -20.64 -1.75
CA LEU A 81 1.23 -19.95 -0.49
C LEU A 81 1.47 -20.91 0.68
N LYS A 82 0.68 -21.97 0.81
CA LYS A 82 0.87 -22.97 1.87
C LYS A 82 2.23 -23.68 1.75
N THR A 83 2.66 -24.01 0.53
CA THR A 83 3.99 -24.59 0.29
C THR A 83 5.10 -23.64 0.70
N LEU A 84 5.02 -22.36 0.30
CA LEU A 84 6.02 -21.36 0.66
C LEU A 84 6.04 -21.06 2.17
N LEU A 85 4.86 -20.98 2.81
CA LEU A 85 4.73 -20.77 4.26
C LEU A 85 5.37 -21.90 5.06
N SER A 86 5.25 -23.16 4.61
CA SER A 86 5.86 -24.31 5.31
C SER A 86 7.40 -24.27 5.30
N ALA A 87 8.02 -23.53 4.37
CA ALA A 87 9.46 -23.33 4.29
C ALA A 87 9.96 -22.08 5.06
N LEU A 88 9.06 -21.30 5.65
CA LEU A 88 9.39 -20.10 6.40
C LEU A 88 9.12 -20.28 7.90
N PRO A 89 9.90 -19.67 8.80
CA PRO A 89 9.64 -19.66 10.24
C PRO A 89 8.52 -18.65 10.58
N ALA A 90 7.42 -18.69 9.83
CA ALA A 90 6.27 -17.85 10.06
C ALA A 90 5.51 -18.32 11.30
N LYS A 91 5.08 -17.36 12.12
CA LYS A 91 4.23 -17.58 13.29
C LYS A 91 2.77 -17.37 12.92
N THR A 92 1.88 -17.94 13.71
CA THR A 92 0.44 -17.81 13.51
C THR A 92 -0.23 -17.19 14.73
N LEU A 93 -1.33 -16.49 14.47
CA LEU A 93 -2.23 -15.90 15.45
C LEU A 93 -3.67 -16.23 15.05
N GLU A 94 -4.46 -16.78 15.98
CA GLU A 94 -5.90 -16.96 15.77
C GLU A 94 -6.66 -15.75 16.31
N CYS A 95 -7.48 -15.14 15.46
CA CYS A 95 -8.33 -14.01 15.84
C CYS A 95 -9.66 -14.08 15.09
N ASP A 96 -10.78 -14.01 15.80
CA ASP A 96 -12.14 -14.06 15.25
C ASP A 96 -12.37 -15.24 14.29
N GLY A 97 -11.79 -16.41 14.58
CA GLY A 97 -11.92 -17.63 13.78
C GLY A 97 -11.06 -17.65 12.51
N ASN A 98 -10.19 -16.67 12.31
CA ASN A 98 -9.26 -16.60 11.19
C ASN A 98 -7.81 -16.77 11.66
N THR A 99 -7.02 -17.47 10.86
CA THR A 99 -5.58 -17.64 11.07
C THR A 99 -4.83 -16.51 10.36
N TYR A 100 -4.01 -15.79 11.10
CA TYR A 100 -3.10 -14.76 10.60
C TYR A 100 -1.65 -15.21 10.70
N TYR A 101 -0.83 -14.81 9.76
CA TYR A 101 0.59 -15.15 9.66
C TYR A 101 1.45 -13.89 9.84
N TYR A 102 2.57 -14.02 10.55
CA TYR A 102 3.49 -12.91 10.81
C TYR A 102 4.92 -13.40 11.06
N MET A 103 5.90 -12.50 11.03
CA MET A 103 7.32 -12.79 11.27
C MET A 103 7.89 -12.00 12.46
N VAL A 104 7.36 -10.81 12.74
CA VAL A 104 7.87 -9.90 13.79
C VAL A 104 6.93 -9.93 14.98
N GLU A 105 7.49 -10.07 16.18
CA GLU A 105 6.69 -10.05 17.42
C GLU A 105 6.02 -8.69 17.62
N PRO A 106 4.69 -8.63 17.79
CA PRO A 106 3.95 -7.37 17.89
C PRO A 106 4.39 -6.49 19.05
N HIS A 107 4.81 -7.09 20.18
CA HIS A 107 5.24 -6.35 21.37
C HIS A 107 6.59 -5.65 21.23
N SER A 108 7.34 -5.93 20.16
CA SER A 108 8.58 -5.21 19.84
C SER A 108 8.34 -3.93 19.03
N LEU A 109 7.10 -3.69 18.60
CA LEU A 109 6.74 -2.54 17.78
C LEU A 109 6.34 -1.33 18.65
N PRO A 110 6.70 -0.12 18.24
CA PRO A 110 6.23 1.08 18.93
C PRO A 110 4.71 1.22 18.81
N ALA A 111 4.09 1.87 19.78
CA ALA A 111 2.67 2.19 19.71
C ALA A 111 2.38 3.06 18.48
N LEU A 112 1.35 2.69 17.73
CA LEU A 112 0.92 3.49 16.57
C LEU A 112 0.40 4.85 17.03
N PRO A 113 0.70 5.92 16.27
CA PRO A 113 0.06 7.22 16.50
C PRO A 113 -1.45 7.10 16.40
N ARG A 114 -2.17 7.81 17.25
CA ARG A 114 -3.63 7.82 17.24
C ARG A 114 -4.21 8.28 15.90
N CYS A 115 -3.52 9.19 15.22
CA CYS A 115 -3.95 9.79 13.96
C CYS A 115 -2.81 9.73 12.95
N VAL A 116 -3.07 9.17 11.76
CA VAL A 116 -2.10 9.05 10.67
C VAL A 116 -2.76 9.48 9.35
N PHE A 117 -2.12 10.40 8.64
CA PHE A 117 -2.50 10.79 7.29
C PHE A 117 -1.80 9.86 6.29
N LEU A 118 -2.55 9.03 5.61
CA LEU A 118 -2.06 8.11 4.58
C LEU A 118 -2.15 8.75 3.20
N ALA A 119 -1.12 8.56 2.39
CA ALA A 119 -1.09 9.06 1.01
C ALA A 119 -2.11 8.34 0.10
N GLY A 120 -2.31 8.84 -1.10
CA GLY A 120 -2.97 8.07 -2.15
C GLY A 120 -2.13 6.84 -2.52
N PHE A 121 -2.78 5.70 -2.75
CA PHE A 121 -2.11 4.42 -3.00
C PHE A 121 -1.19 3.96 -1.85
N ASP A 122 -1.50 4.36 -0.62
CA ASP A 122 -0.72 3.97 0.55
C ASP A 122 -0.66 2.44 0.69
N PRO A 123 0.51 1.88 1.01
CA PRO A 123 0.68 0.45 1.21
C PRO A 123 -0.26 -0.18 2.24
N VAL A 124 -0.65 0.56 3.29
CA VAL A 124 -1.63 0.09 4.29
C VAL A 124 -2.99 -0.21 3.64
N MET A 125 -3.38 0.56 2.62
CA MET A 125 -4.64 0.31 1.90
C MET A 125 -4.52 -0.77 0.82
N LEU A 126 -3.31 -1.06 0.34
CA LEU A 126 -3.07 -2.01 -0.76
C LEU A 126 -2.62 -3.40 -0.29
N GLY A 127 -2.11 -3.51 0.93
CA GLY A 127 -1.50 -4.73 1.46
C GLY A 127 -2.50 -5.80 1.91
N TYR A 128 -3.78 -5.46 2.02
CA TYR A 128 -4.84 -6.33 2.54
C TYR A 128 -5.99 -6.46 1.54
N GLU A 129 -6.78 -7.53 1.65
CA GLU A 129 -8.00 -7.68 0.87
C GLU A 129 -8.99 -6.56 1.25
N LYS A 130 -9.49 -5.85 0.25
CA LYS A 130 -10.23 -4.58 0.44
C LYS A 130 -11.45 -4.72 1.35
N LYS A 131 -12.19 -5.82 1.21
CA LYS A 131 -13.46 -6.04 1.93
C LYS A 131 -13.23 -6.55 3.35
N GLU A 132 -12.08 -7.15 3.60
CA GLU A 132 -11.70 -7.77 4.86
C GLU A 132 -10.60 -6.98 5.58
N SER A 133 -10.22 -5.82 5.04
CA SER A 133 -9.17 -4.98 5.60
C SER A 133 -9.46 -4.63 7.07
N PRO A 134 -8.52 -4.89 7.99
CA PRO A 134 -8.69 -4.55 9.39
C PRO A 134 -8.75 -3.04 9.63
N PHE A 135 -8.32 -2.23 8.65
CA PHE A 135 -8.25 -0.76 8.75
C PHE A 135 -9.47 -0.07 8.13
N LEU A 136 -10.12 -0.68 7.13
CA LEU A 136 -11.17 -0.03 6.36
C LEU A 136 -12.54 -0.63 6.65
N PRO A 137 -13.42 0.11 7.35
CA PRO A 137 -14.80 -0.33 7.53
C PRO A 137 -15.48 -0.53 6.15
N PRO A 138 -16.18 -1.67 5.92
CA PRO A 138 -16.76 -1.99 4.61
C PRO A 138 -17.70 -0.93 4.05
N VAL A 139 -18.40 -0.19 4.91
CA VAL A 139 -19.30 0.90 4.54
C VAL A 139 -18.57 2.05 3.80
N HIS A 140 -17.28 2.24 4.07
CA HIS A 140 -16.47 3.30 3.48
C HIS A 140 -15.64 2.86 2.26
N LEU A 141 -15.75 1.59 1.84
CA LEU A 141 -14.96 1.02 0.76
C LEU A 141 -15.01 1.86 -0.53
N LYS A 142 -16.21 2.26 -0.96
CA LYS A 142 -16.42 3.07 -2.20
C LYS A 142 -15.94 4.51 -2.07
N GLN A 143 -15.71 5.00 -0.85
CA GLN A 143 -15.20 6.35 -0.61
C GLN A 143 -13.67 6.39 -0.69
N VAL A 144 -13.01 5.25 -0.46
CA VAL A 144 -11.56 5.08 -0.51
C VAL A 144 -11.09 4.55 -1.87
N PHE A 145 -11.80 3.58 -2.43
CA PHE A 145 -11.48 2.99 -3.74
C PHE A 145 -12.53 3.37 -4.76
N ASN A 146 -12.11 3.97 -5.87
CA ASN A 146 -13.02 4.20 -6.97
C ASN A 146 -13.02 3.05 -7.99
N ASN A 147 -13.93 3.11 -8.96
CA ASN A 147 -14.08 2.07 -9.99
C ASN A 147 -12.94 2.07 -11.03
N THR A 148 -12.13 3.12 -11.09
CA THR A 148 -10.98 3.23 -12.00
C THR A 148 -9.67 2.80 -11.37
N GLY A 149 -9.71 2.25 -10.14
CA GLY A 149 -8.53 1.76 -9.43
C GLY A 149 -7.78 2.81 -8.61
N ILE A 150 -8.29 4.04 -8.51
CA ILE A 150 -7.69 5.08 -7.66
C ILE A 150 -7.94 4.72 -6.18
N VAL A 151 -6.90 4.88 -5.38
CA VAL A 151 -6.97 4.83 -3.92
C VAL A 151 -6.72 6.23 -3.39
N PHE A 152 -7.75 6.81 -2.78
CA PHE A 152 -7.68 8.18 -2.28
C PHE A 152 -6.81 8.28 -1.02
N PRO A 153 -6.18 9.45 -0.77
CA PRO A 153 -5.52 9.73 0.50
C PRO A 153 -6.53 9.65 1.65
N THR A 154 -6.18 8.92 2.70
CA THR A 154 -7.09 8.63 3.82
C THR A 154 -6.53 9.07 5.17
N LEU A 155 -7.41 9.28 6.12
CA LEU A 155 -7.08 9.50 7.51
C LEU A 155 -7.36 8.22 8.31
N LEU A 156 -6.32 7.68 8.95
CA LEU A 156 -6.46 6.67 10.01
C LEU A 156 -6.63 7.38 11.34
N LEU A 157 -7.66 7.02 12.06
CA LEU A 157 -7.93 7.50 13.41
C LEU A 157 -8.26 6.30 14.30
N ASP A 158 -7.49 6.15 15.39
CA ASP A 158 -7.60 5.01 16.30
C ASP A 158 -7.54 3.65 15.55
N GLY A 159 -6.69 3.55 14.51
CA GLY A 159 -6.46 2.34 13.72
C GLY A 159 -7.52 2.05 12.64
N LYS A 160 -8.51 2.92 12.44
CA LYS A 160 -9.52 2.78 11.39
C LYS A 160 -9.53 3.97 10.44
N VAL A 161 -9.86 3.71 9.18
CA VAL A 161 -10.06 4.79 8.19
C VAL A 161 -11.32 5.56 8.57
N ALA A 162 -11.14 6.85 8.85
CA ALA A 162 -12.17 7.75 9.35
C ALA A 162 -12.50 8.92 8.39
N GLY A 163 -11.79 9.04 7.28
CA GLY A 163 -12.01 10.12 6.33
C GLY A 163 -11.04 10.07 5.16
N LYS A 164 -11.21 10.97 4.23
CA LYS A 164 -10.29 11.23 3.13
C LYS A 164 -9.79 12.67 3.18
N TRP A 165 -8.59 12.91 2.67
CA TRP A 165 -8.01 14.24 2.67
C TRP A 165 -7.45 14.60 1.30
N LYS A 166 -7.27 15.88 1.07
CA LYS A 166 -6.58 16.41 -0.09
C LYS A 166 -5.79 17.66 0.31
N GLU A 167 -4.71 17.89 -0.39
CA GLU A 167 -3.92 19.10 -0.26
C GLU A 167 -4.22 20.06 -1.41
N ASP A 168 -4.36 21.34 -1.11
CA ASP A 168 -4.28 22.40 -2.09
C ASP A 168 -3.12 23.36 -1.76
N VAL A 169 -2.98 24.43 -2.54
CA VAL A 169 -1.89 25.41 -2.35
C VAL A 169 -1.95 26.06 -0.96
N LYS A 170 -3.15 26.27 -0.40
CA LYS A 170 -3.38 27.09 0.80
C LYS A 170 -3.66 26.28 2.05
N CYS A 171 -4.26 25.10 1.93
CA CYS A 171 -4.70 24.35 3.10
C CYS A 171 -4.81 22.84 2.83
N ILE A 172 -4.95 22.08 3.90
CA ILE A 172 -5.30 20.68 3.89
C ILE A 172 -6.82 20.58 4.13
N HIS A 173 -7.53 19.89 3.26
CA HIS A 173 -8.94 19.59 3.41
C HIS A 173 -9.12 18.17 3.93
N LEU A 174 -9.85 18.00 5.00
CA LEU A 174 -10.27 16.72 5.52
C LEU A 174 -11.78 16.61 5.41
N THR A 175 -12.25 15.57 4.75
CA THR A 175 -13.66 15.16 4.70
C THR A 175 -13.81 13.89 5.56
N PRO A 176 -14.26 14.01 6.82
CA PRO A 176 -14.54 12.86 7.67
C PRO A 176 -15.70 12.04 7.08
N PHE A 177 -15.70 10.73 7.33
CA PHE A 177 -16.82 9.87 6.93
C PHE A 177 -17.96 9.91 7.95
N ASP A 178 -17.61 10.14 9.22
CA ASP A 178 -18.53 10.31 10.33
C ASP A 178 -18.15 11.55 11.16
N ASN A 179 -19.05 12.00 12.03
CA ASN A 179 -18.80 13.13 12.90
C ASN A 179 -17.65 12.85 13.88
N LEU A 180 -16.61 13.67 13.83
CA LEU A 180 -15.51 13.61 14.78
C LEU A 180 -15.87 14.32 16.09
N ASN A 181 -15.66 13.66 17.21
CA ASN A 181 -15.79 14.29 18.52
C ASN A 181 -14.61 15.26 18.79
N LYS A 182 -14.74 16.09 19.85
CA LYS A 182 -13.73 17.11 20.18
C LYS A 182 -12.30 16.54 20.36
N THR A 183 -12.19 15.38 20.99
CA THR A 183 -10.89 14.72 21.23
C THR A 183 -10.27 14.23 19.93
N GLN A 184 -11.08 13.68 19.03
CA GLN A 184 -10.66 13.25 17.70
C GLN A 184 -10.22 14.42 16.83
N GLN A 185 -11.00 15.51 16.82
CA GLN A 185 -10.64 16.74 16.11
C GLN A 185 -9.31 17.31 16.61
N ALA A 186 -9.08 17.34 17.92
CA ALA A 186 -7.81 17.80 18.49
C ALA A 186 -6.62 16.92 18.06
N ALA A 187 -6.81 15.59 18.03
CA ALA A 187 -5.77 14.65 17.57
C ALA A 187 -5.45 14.87 16.08
N VAL A 188 -6.46 15.05 15.25
CA VAL A 188 -6.32 15.31 13.81
C VAL A 188 -5.61 16.64 13.56
N GLN A 189 -6.01 17.71 14.25
CA GLN A 189 -5.36 19.02 14.15
C GLN A 189 -3.88 18.96 14.56
N LYS A 190 -3.58 18.25 15.67
CA LYS A 190 -2.20 18.05 16.12
C LYS A 190 -1.36 17.31 15.07
N ALA A 191 -1.87 16.25 14.50
CA ALA A 191 -1.18 15.47 13.47
C ALA A 191 -0.98 16.27 12.18
N ALA A 192 -2.01 16.99 11.72
CA ALA A 192 -1.90 17.86 10.55
C ALA A 192 -0.87 18.98 10.75
N LYS A 193 -0.86 19.64 11.93
CA LYS A 193 0.10 20.68 12.24
C LYS A 193 1.55 20.19 12.26
N ALA A 194 1.77 18.94 12.68
CA ALA A 194 3.10 18.32 12.66
C ALA A 194 3.59 18.02 11.23
N LEU A 195 2.68 17.62 10.32
CA LEU A 195 3.02 17.31 8.92
C LEU A 195 3.10 18.56 8.05
N TRP A 196 2.22 19.52 8.26
CA TRP A 196 2.11 20.75 7.48
C TRP A 196 2.08 21.98 8.40
N PRO A 197 3.23 22.38 8.96
CA PRO A 197 3.30 23.49 9.93
C PRO A 197 2.78 24.83 9.38
N ASP A 198 2.91 25.04 8.06
CA ASP A 198 2.55 26.27 7.38
C ASP A 198 1.17 26.26 6.70
N LYS A 199 0.45 25.14 6.75
CA LYS A 199 -0.88 25.00 6.15
C LYS A 199 -1.95 24.76 7.20
N PRO A 200 -3.05 25.52 7.20
CA PRO A 200 -4.19 25.24 8.05
C PRO A 200 -4.94 23.99 7.58
N LEU A 201 -5.49 23.23 8.53
CA LEU A 201 -6.42 22.17 8.30
C LEU A 201 -7.86 22.71 8.30
N ARG A 202 -8.63 22.37 7.28
CA ARG A 202 -10.08 22.55 7.19
C ARG A 202 -10.77 21.19 7.29
N ILE A 203 -11.74 21.09 8.15
CA ILE A 203 -12.61 19.91 8.31
C ILE A 203 -13.95 20.28 7.69
N ASP A 204 -14.31 19.59 6.61
CA ASP A 204 -15.53 19.87 5.81
C ASP A 204 -16.74 19.10 6.36
#